data_ec04e3a6b0f62a7519191b2f65123d89
#
_entry.id   ec04e3a6b0f62a7519191b2f65123d89
#
_cell.length_a   1.000
_cell.length_b   1.000
_cell.length_c   1.000
_cell.angle_alpha   90.00
_cell.angle_beta   90.00
_cell.angle_gamma   90.00
#
_symmetry.space_group_name_H-M   'P 1'
#
loop_
_entity.id
_entity.type
_entity.pdbx_description
1 polymer ?
#
loop_
_entity_poly.entity_id
_entity_poly.type
_entity_poly.pdbx_seq_one_letter_code
_entity_poly.pdbx_strand_id
1 'polypeptide(L)'
;KRVVPEDGGNLNRAFPGDPAGALSARLAHALEAALYPVADFLADLHSGDGNEALYPLVFFPTAGTETVNQAALAAARALTVPYRVRSTAKNGLYSWAVQNNLPAVLIERGGMGIWSGPEVDACCEDVRSLLRHMEILPGVNPTREQEEIVEARYVEALSNGLWLPMVGLNERIRRGALLGRLEDLASQCIQEVRAEFEGIVRYHTVGVGVEGGDPVSAY
;
A
#
# COMPACT_ATOMS: atom_id res chain seq x y z
N LYS A 1 -14.16 4.03 3.36
CA LYS A 1 -13.44 5.14 4.05
C LYS A 1 -12.12 4.60 4.60
N ARG A 2 -11.08 5.38 4.55
CA ARG A 2 -9.73 5.06 5.04
C ARG A 2 -9.66 4.89 6.57
N VAL A 3 -10.61 5.47 7.28
CA VAL A 3 -10.65 5.47 8.74
C VAL A 3 -11.96 4.88 9.26
N VAL A 4 -11.92 4.34 10.47
CA VAL A 4 -13.10 3.90 11.21
C VAL A 4 -13.90 5.16 11.58
N PRO A 5 -15.18 5.28 11.13
CA PRO A 5 -15.93 6.54 11.27
C PRO A 5 -16.15 6.95 12.72
N GLU A 6 -16.24 5.98 13.62
CA GLU A 6 -16.60 6.18 15.04
C GLU A 6 -15.48 6.81 15.86
N ASP A 7 -14.21 6.56 15.48
CA ASP A 7 -13.06 7.05 16.25
C ASP A 7 -12.00 7.77 15.39
N GLY A 8 -12.20 7.81 14.05
CA GLY A 8 -11.24 8.41 13.11
C GLY A 8 -9.94 7.62 12.96
N GLY A 9 -9.80 6.44 13.59
CA GLY A 9 -8.60 5.62 13.56
C GLY A 9 -8.44 4.88 12.25
N ASN A 10 -7.21 4.81 11.73
CA ASN A 10 -6.88 3.93 10.61
C ASN A 10 -6.61 2.52 11.16
N LEU A 11 -7.49 1.55 10.82
CA LEU A 11 -7.37 0.19 11.31
C LEU A 11 -6.01 -0.43 10.98
N ASN A 12 -5.48 -0.18 9.77
CA ASN A 12 -4.17 -0.68 9.35
C ASN A 12 -2.99 0.15 9.91
N ARG A 13 -3.21 0.88 11.00
CA ARG A 13 -2.21 1.55 11.85
C ARG A 13 -2.45 1.27 13.33
N ALA A 14 -3.44 0.43 13.66
CA ALA A 14 -3.88 0.15 15.03
C ALA A 14 -3.29 -1.13 15.61
N PHE A 15 -2.37 -1.81 14.92
CA PHE A 15 -1.68 -3.02 15.41
C PHE A 15 -0.37 -2.68 16.15
N PRO A 16 -0.08 -3.37 17.29
CA PRO A 16 -0.95 -4.31 17.99
C PRO A 16 -2.23 -3.64 18.48
N GLY A 17 -3.32 -4.41 18.54
CA GLY A 17 -4.58 -3.92 19.05
C GLY A 17 -4.59 -3.76 20.57
N ASP A 18 -5.58 -3.03 21.07
CA ASP A 18 -5.83 -2.85 22.50
C ASP A 18 -7.31 -3.15 22.81
N PRO A 19 -7.63 -4.16 23.61
CA PRO A 19 -9.00 -4.51 23.96
C PRO A 19 -9.74 -3.43 24.78
N ALA A 20 -9.00 -2.53 25.42
CA ALA A 20 -9.55 -1.40 26.19
C ALA A 20 -9.49 -0.07 25.44
N GLY A 21 -8.92 -0.06 24.22
CA GLY A 21 -8.73 1.13 23.42
C GLY A 21 -9.98 1.60 22.64
N ALA A 22 -9.76 2.53 21.71
CA ALA A 22 -10.78 2.99 20.77
C ALA A 22 -11.25 1.84 19.86
N LEU A 23 -12.32 2.06 19.08
CA LEU A 23 -12.93 1.00 18.27
C LEU A 23 -11.94 0.38 17.27
N SER A 24 -11.14 1.20 16.60
CA SER A 24 -10.10 0.72 15.69
C SER A 24 -9.07 -0.20 16.39
N ALA A 25 -8.63 0.16 17.59
CA ALA A 25 -7.69 -0.65 18.37
C ALA A 25 -8.32 -1.96 18.86
N ARG A 26 -9.59 -1.92 19.26
CA ARG A 26 -10.36 -3.11 19.67
C ARG A 26 -10.59 -4.07 18.49
N LEU A 27 -10.87 -3.53 17.30
CA LEU A 27 -11.01 -4.33 16.09
C LEU A 27 -9.66 -4.97 15.71
N ALA A 28 -8.56 -4.21 15.76
CA ALA A 28 -7.23 -4.75 15.51
C ALA A 28 -6.90 -5.91 16.47
N HIS A 29 -7.18 -5.75 17.76
CA HIS A 29 -7.00 -6.81 18.76
C HIS A 29 -7.84 -8.06 18.45
N ALA A 30 -9.12 -7.87 18.08
CA ALA A 30 -10.01 -8.99 17.75
C ALA A 30 -9.52 -9.74 16.49
N LEU A 31 -9.07 -9.03 15.45
CA LEU A 31 -8.50 -9.61 14.24
C LEU A 31 -7.21 -10.38 14.52
N GLU A 32 -6.30 -9.80 15.29
CA GLU A 32 -5.06 -10.45 15.73
C GLU A 32 -5.36 -11.76 16.47
N ALA A 33 -6.22 -11.71 17.47
CA ALA A 33 -6.57 -12.86 18.29
C ALA A 33 -7.30 -13.97 17.49
N ALA A 34 -8.08 -13.61 16.49
CA ALA A 34 -8.84 -14.57 15.68
C ALA A 34 -8.02 -15.19 14.54
N LEU A 35 -7.14 -14.42 13.91
CA LEU A 35 -6.46 -14.84 12.67
C LEU A 35 -5.06 -15.41 12.92
N TYR A 36 -4.23 -14.75 13.71
CA TYR A 36 -2.81 -15.11 13.81
C TYR A 36 -2.57 -16.53 14.36
N PRO A 37 -3.31 -17.02 15.37
CA PRO A 37 -3.07 -18.36 15.92
C PRO A 37 -3.41 -19.53 14.98
N VAL A 38 -4.20 -19.26 13.92
CA VAL A 38 -4.75 -20.33 13.04
C VAL A 38 -4.29 -20.18 11.58
N ALA A 39 -3.55 -19.14 11.25
CA ALA A 39 -3.10 -18.88 9.88
C ALA A 39 -1.65 -19.31 9.69
N ASP A 40 -1.37 -19.93 8.54
CA ASP A 40 0.00 -20.24 8.08
C ASP A 40 0.58 -19.11 7.23
N PHE A 41 -0.29 -18.28 6.64
CA PHE A 41 0.07 -17.12 5.81
C PHE A 41 -1.06 -16.09 5.82
N LEU A 42 -0.71 -14.80 5.71
CA LEU A 42 -1.69 -13.71 5.65
C LEU A 42 -1.48 -12.86 4.39
N ALA A 43 -2.54 -12.67 3.60
CA ALA A 43 -2.59 -11.72 2.50
C ALA A 43 -3.58 -10.61 2.84
N ASP A 44 -3.07 -9.39 2.98
CA ASP A 44 -3.85 -8.17 3.20
C ASP A 44 -4.15 -7.54 1.83
N LEU A 45 -5.43 -7.56 1.41
CA LEU A 45 -5.83 -7.07 0.09
C LEU A 45 -6.35 -5.64 0.19
N HIS A 46 -5.67 -4.73 -0.48
CA HIS A 46 -5.96 -3.31 -0.47
C HIS A 46 -6.25 -2.76 -1.87
N SER A 47 -6.90 -1.62 -1.89
CA SER A 47 -6.95 -0.71 -3.03
C SER A 47 -6.71 0.72 -2.57
N GLY A 48 -6.30 1.60 -3.48
CA GLY A 48 -6.30 3.03 -3.20
C GLY A 48 -7.70 3.52 -2.80
N ASP A 49 -7.76 4.57 -1.99
CA ASP A 49 -9.02 5.19 -1.56
C ASP A 49 -9.75 5.88 -2.72
N GLY A 50 -10.92 6.45 -2.46
CA GLY A 50 -11.77 7.11 -3.47
C GLY A 50 -11.10 8.26 -4.22
N ASN A 51 -10.06 8.85 -3.65
CA ASN A 51 -9.29 9.94 -4.25
C ASN A 51 -7.82 9.56 -4.56
N GLU A 52 -7.49 8.26 -4.55
CA GLU A 52 -6.12 7.77 -4.71
C GLU A 52 -5.97 6.99 -6.01
N ALA A 53 -5.12 7.46 -6.92
CA ALA A 53 -4.64 6.68 -8.04
C ALA A 53 -3.41 5.89 -7.61
N LEU A 54 -3.43 4.58 -7.81
CA LEU A 54 -2.40 3.66 -7.36
C LEU A 54 -1.99 2.73 -8.50
N TYR A 55 -0.68 2.51 -8.65
CA TYR A 55 -0.17 1.49 -9.58
C TYR A 55 -0.01 0.15 -8.84
N PRO A 56 -0.39 -0.98 -9.45
CA PRO A 56 -0.36 -2.28 -8.77
C PRO A 56 1.02 -2.65 -8.23
N LEU A 57 1.05 -3.04 -6.95
CA LEU A 57 2.27 -3.45 -6.26
C LEU A 57 1.98 -4.39 -5.09
N VAL A 58 3.02 -4.99 -4.53
CA VAL A 58 2.95 -5.76 -3.27
C VAL A 58 3.98 -5.22 -2.28
N PHE A 59 3.56 -4.99 -1.05
CA PHE A 59 4.46 -4.77 0.07
C PHE A 59 4.84 -6.11 0.70
N PHE A 60 6.15 -6.34 0.87
CA PHE A 60 6.67 -7.43 1.68
C PHE A 60 7.41 -6.86 2.88
N PRO A 61 7.02 -7.25 4.10
CA PRO A 61 7.61 -6.69 5.31
C PRO A 61 8.97 -7.32 5.64
N THR A 62 9.80 -6.55 6.37
CA THR A 62 11.15 -6.96 6.79
C THR A 62 11.37 -6.84 8.30
N ALA A 63 10.28 -6.71 9.07
CA ALA A 63 10.35 -6.52 10.53
C ALA A 63 10.29 -7.83 11.34
N GLY A 64 10.11 -8.97 10.68
CA GLY A 64 10.10 -10.30 11.30
C GLY A 64 11.47 -10.95 11.40
N THR A 65 11.49 -12.24 11.74
CA THR A 65 12.70 -13.07 11.65
C THR A 65 13.10 -13.26 10.19
N GLU A 66 14.36 -13.61 9.94
CA GLU A 66 14.85 -13.83 8.56
C GLU A 66 14.02 -14.89 7.83
N THR A 67 13.67 -15.99 8.49
CA THR A 67 12.85 -17.05 7.89
C THR A 67 11.48 -16.52 7.45
N VAL A 68 10.81 -15.74 8.30
CA VAL A 68 9.49 -15.16 8.01
C VAL A 68 9.58 -14.12 6.89
N ASN A 69 10.61 -13.27 6.93
CA ASN A 69 10.84 -12.26 5.90
C ASN A 69 11.13 -12.90 4.53
N GLN A 70 11.88 -13.99 4.48
CA GLN A 70 12.16 -14.73 3.25
C GLN A 70 10.92 -15.45 2.72
N ALA A 71 10.05 -15.99 3.58
CA ALA A 71 8.77 -16.56 3.18
C ALA A 71 7.85 -15.49 2.58
N ALA A 72 7.75 -14.30 3.19
CA ALA A 72 7.00 -13.17 2.67
C ALA A 72 7.54 -12.69 1.30
N LEU A 73 8.85 -12.58 1.15
CA LEU A 73 9.50 -12.22 -0.12
C LEU A 73 9.24 -13.27 -1.21
N ALA A 74 9.32 -14.56 -0.89
CA ALA A 74 9.05 -15.64 -1.83
C ALA A 74 7.59 -15.59 -2.32
N ALA A 75 6.65 -15.36 -1.41
CA ALA A 75 5.24 -15.17 -1.74
C ALA A 75 5.01 -13.92 -2.62
N ALA A 76 5.64 -12.78 -2.30
CA ALA A 76 5.56 -11.57 -3.10
C ALA A 76 6.05 -11.80 -4.54
N ARG A 77 7.12 -12.57 -4.73
CA ARG A 77 7.66 -12.94 -6.05
C ARG A 77 6.75 -13.85 -6.87
N ALA A 78 5.84 -14.56 -6.22
CA ALA A 78 4.86 -15.42 -6.90
C ALA A 78 3.69 -14.66 -7.52
N LEU A 79 3.48 -13.38 -7.15
CA LEU A 79 2.36 -12.55 -7.58
C LEU A 79 2.52 -12.02 -9.01
N THR A 80 1.42 -11.52 -9.55
CA THR A 80 1.39 -10.97 -10.92
C THR A 80 1.64 -9.46 -10.97
N VAL A 81 1.68 -8.78 -9.84
CA VAL A 81 1.99 -7.35 -9.75
C VAL A 81 3.41 -7.06 -10.26
N PRO A 82 3.63 -5.94 -10.98
CA PRO A 82 4.93 -5.63 -11.58
C PRO A 82 5.97 -5.11 -10.59
N TYR A 83 5.55 -4.69 -9.41
CA TYR A 83 6.43 -4.10 -8.40
C TYR A 83 6.26 -4.76 -7.05
N ARG A 84 7.38 -4.98 -6.37
CA ARG A 84 7.41 -5.33 -4.96
C ARG A 84 8.15 -4.26 -4.16
N VAL A 85 7.58 -3.86 -3.05
CA VAL A 85 8.11 -2.79 -2.19
C VAL A 85 8.56 -3.37 -0.88
N ARG A 86 9.79 -3.10 -0.50
CA ARG A 86 10.32 -3.45 0.81
C ARG A 86 9.68 -2.56 1.87
N SER A 87 8.93 -3.16 2.79
CA SER A 87 8.20 -2.43 3.82
C SER A 87 8.89 -2.52 5.18
N THR A 88 9.11 -1.35 5.78
CA THR A 88 9.59 -1.20 7.16
C THR A 88 8.45 -0.86 8.13
N ALA A 89 7.20 -0.86 7.67
CA ALA A 89 6.02 -0.65 8.52
C ALA A 89 5.94 -1.69 9.64
N LYS A 90 5.35 -1.33 10.78
CA LYS A 90 5.28 -2.20 11.97
C LYS A 90 3.89 -2.34 12.57
N ASN A 91 2.95 -1.48 12.22
CA ASN A 91 1.67 -1.31 12.90
C ASN A 91 0.44 -1.58 12.01
N GLY A 92 0.62 -2.23 10.87
CA GLY A 92 -0.46 -2.71 10.02
C GLY A 92 -0.72 -4.20 10.22
N LEU A 93 -1.86 -4.70 9.75
CA LEU A 93 -2.26 -6.11 9.87
C LEU A 93 -1.14 -7.06 9.37
N TYR A 94 -0.68 -6.86 8.12
CA TYR A 94 0.37 -7.69 7.52
C TYR A 94 1.75 -7.49 8.19
N SER A 95 2.09 -6.25 8.55
CA SER A 95 3.40 -5.91 9.10
C SER A 95 3.54 -6.28 10.57
N TRP A 96 2.44 -6.33 11.32
CA TRP A 96 2.41 -6.87 12.68
C TRP A 96 2.42 -8.41 12.66
N ALA A 97 1.77 -9.05 11.68
CA ALA A 97 1.78 -10.50 11.51
C ALA A 97 3.21 -11.08 11.44
N VAL A 98 4.10 -10.47 10.65
CA VAL A 98 5.48 -10.98 10.55
C VAL A 98 6.29 -10.82 11.83
N GLN A 99 5.98 -9.85 12.66
CA GLN A 99 6.59 -9.69 13.99
C GLN A 99 6.08 -10.77 14.97
N ASN A 100 4.96 -11.42 14.65
CA ASN A 100 4.39 -12.55 15.37
C ASN A 100 4.66 -13.90 14.66
N ASN A 101 5.70 -13.97 13.85
CA ASN A 101 6.12 -15.14 13.10
C ASN A 101 5.13 -15.69 12.07
N LEU A 102 4.17 -14.89 11.63
CA LEU A 102 3.22 -15.21 10.56
C LEU A 102 3.66 -14.51 9.26
N PRO A 103 4.11 -15.24 8.23
CA PRO A 103 4.49 -14.65 6.95
C PRO A 103 3.30 -13.92 6.33
N ALA A 104 3.51 -12.72 5.80
CA ALA A 104 2.44 -11.91 5.27
C ALA A 104 2.89 -10.97 4.16
N VAL A 105 1.95 -10.60 3.28
CA VAL A 105 2.12 -9.55 2.26
C VAL A 105 0.90 -8.64 2.27
N LEU A 106 1.07 -7.41 1.74
CA LEU A 106 -0.04 -6.52 1.42
C LEU A 106 -0.03 -6.27 -0.09
N ILE A 107 -1.14 -6.55 -0.75
CA ILE A 107 -1.31 -6.39 -2.19
C ILE A 107 -2.17 -5.15 -2.43
N GLU A 108 -1.67 -4.23 -3.25
CA GLU A 108 -2.36 -3.02 -3.65
C GLU A 108 -2.80 -3.11 -5.11
N ARG A 109 -4.11 -2.98 -5.37
CA ARG A 109 -4.69 -2.94 -6.72
C ARG A 109 -5.90 -2.03 -6.78
N GLY A 110 -6.06 -1.32 -7.90
CA GLY A 110 -7.19 -0.41 -8.09
C GLY A 110 -7.08 0.89 -7.28
N GLY A 111 -8.13 1.67 -7.27
CA GLY A 111 -8.20 2.97 -6.58
C GLY A 111 -9.30 3.85 -7.17
N MET A 112 -9.35 5.13 -6.78
CA MET A 112 -10.29 6.14 -7.26
C MET A 112 -11.77 5.81 -7.01
N GLY A 113 -12.05 4.85 -6.10
CA GLY A 113 -13.42 4.39 -5.83
C GLY A 113 -14.10 3.69 -7.02
N ILE A 114 -13.34 3.27 -8.02
CA ILE A 114 -13.84 2.57 -9.20
C ILE A 114 -13.30 1.14 -9.25
N TRP A 115 -14.02 0.28 -9.98
CA TRP A 115 -13.59 -1.08 -10.26
C TRP A 115 -13.68 -1.38 -11.75
N SER A 116 -12.93 -2.36 -12.22
CA SER A 116 -13.05 -2.89 -13.58
C SER A 116 -12.90 -4.42 -13.56
N GLY A 117 -13.51 -5.09 -14.54
CA GLY A 117 -13.35 -6.54 -14.70
C GLY A 117 -11.89 -6.96 -14.76
N PRO A 118 -11.03 -6.36 -15.60
CA PRO A 118 -9.61 -6.69 -15.67
C PRO A 118 -8.87 -6.56 -14.33
N GLU A 119 -9.19 -5.54 -13.51
CA GLU A 119 -8.54 -5.35 -12.21
C GLU A 119 -8.98 -6.42 -11.19
N VAL A 120 -10.28 -6.78 -11.20
CA VAL A 120 -10.81 -7.87 -10.38
C VAL A 120 -10.15 -9.20 -10.78
N ASP A 121 -10.07 -9.49 -12.08
CA ASP A 121 -9.43 -10.72 -12.59
C ASP A 121 -7.95 -10.79 -12.20
N ALA A 122 -7.24 -9.66 -12.26
CA ALA A 122 -5.84 -9.56 -11.86
C ALA A 122 -5.67 -9.81 -10.34
N CYS A 123 -6.54 -9.25 -9.51
CA CYS A 123 -6.53 -9.49 -8.07
C CYS A 123 -6.83 -10.98 -7.76
N CYS A 124 -7.80 -11.58 -8.43
CA CYS A 124 -8.10 -13.00 -8.30
C CYS A 124 -6.90 -13.87 -8.72
N GLU A 125 -6.16 -13.47 -9.75
CA GLU A 125 -4.98 -14.21 -10.18
C GLU A 125 -3.82 -14.09 -9.19
N ASP A 126 -3.66 -12.94 -8.51
CA ASP A 126 -2.71 -12.82 -7.41
C ASP A 126 -3.05 -13.80 -6.27
N VAL A 127 -4.31 -13.87 -5.87
CA VAL A 127 -4.75 -14.82 -4.84
C VAL A 127 -4.49 -16.28 -5.29
N ARG A 128 -4.82 -16.63 -6.55
CA ARG A 128 -4.53 -17.97 -7.09
C ARG A 128 -3.02 -18.24 -7.11
N SER A 129 -2.23 -17.24 -7.42
CA SER A 129 -0.76 -17.36 -7.42
C SER A 129 -0.20 -17.63 -6.02
N LEU A 130 -0.76 -16.99 -4.97
CA LEU A 130 -0.42 -17.32 -3.59
C LEU A 130 -0.84 -18.76 -3.23
N LEU A 131 -2.06 -19.16 -3.59
CA LEU A 131 -2.54 -20.52 -3.30
C LEU A 131 -1.71 -21.60 -4.01
N ARG A 132 -1.21 -21.34 -5.24
CA ARG A 132 -0.27 -22.24 -5.92
C ARG A 132 1.11 -22.23 -5.25
N HIS A 133 1.60 -21.06 -4.85
CA HIS A 133 2.86 -20.94 -4.13
C HIS A 133 2.85 -21.71 -2.80
N MET A 134 1.70 -21.76 -2.14
CA MET A 134 1.48 -22.50 -0.90
C MET A 134 1.07 -23.96 -1.14
N GLU A 135 1.11 -24.44 -2.37
CA GLU A 135 0.72 -25.82 -2.76
C GLU A 135 -0.74 -26.19 -2.44
N ILE A 136 -1.61 -25.20 -2.19
CA ILE A 136 -3.06 -25.40 -1.94
C ILE A 136 -3.78 -25.64 -3.27
N LEU A 137 -3.40 -24.93 -4.33
CA LEU A 137 -3.90 -25.18 -5.69
C LEU A 137 -2.82 -25.84 -6.54
N PRO A 138 -3.20 -26.76 -7.43
CA PRO A 138 -2.28 -27.35 -8.39
C PRO A 138 -1.84 -26.33 -9.44
N GLY A 139 -0.67 -26.52 -10.00
CA GLY A 139 -0.11 -25.69 -11.08
C GLY A 139 1.16 -24.97 -10.69
N VAL A 140 1.73 -24.27 -11.65
CA VAL A 140 2.97 -23.50 -11.50
C VAL A 140 2.68 -22.05 -11.84
N ASN A 141 3.18 -21.12 -11.03
CA ASN A 141 3.10 -19.72 -11.35
C ASN A 141 4.04 -19.38 -12.53
N PRO A 142 3.57 -18.59 -13.51
CA PRO A 142 4.44 -18.12 -14.56
C PRO A 142 5.54 -17.22 -13.95
N THR A 143 6.77 -17.41 -14.42
CA THR A 143 7.86 -16.50 -14.07
C THR A 143 7.55 -15.11 -14.61
N ARG A 144 7.61 -14.10 -13.75
CA ARG A 144 7.38 -12.71 -14.09
C ARG A 144 8.54 -11.85 -13.62
N GLU A 145 8.89 -10.88 -14.43
CA GLU A 145 9.82 -9.84 -14.01
C GLU A 145 9.08 -8.88 -13.07
N GLN A 146 9.64 -8.70 -11.89
CA GLN A 146 9.19 -7.72 -10.91
C GLN A 146 10.36 -6.81 -10.56
N GLU A 147 10.12 -5.52 -10.59
CA GLU A 147 11.09 -4.53 -10.07
C GLU A 147 10.93 -4.38 -8.56
N GLU A 148 12.06 -4.42 -7.83
CA GLU A 148 12.04 -4.17 -6.38
C GLU A 148 12.26 -2.70 -6.09
N ILE A 149 11.34 -2.10 -5.35
CA ILE A 149 11.44 -0.74 -4.84
C ILE A 149 11.99 -0.82 -3.42
N VAL A 150 13.22 -0.36 -3.26
CA VAL A 150 13.95 -0.39 -1.96
C VAL A 150 13.66 0.87 -1.16
N GLU A 151 13.48 2.00 -1.83
CA GLU A 151 13.23 3.30 -1.24
C GLU A 151 11.99 3.93 -1.91
N ALA A 152 11.10 4.47 -1.10
CA ALA A 152 9.92 5.19 -1.55
C ALA A 152 9.78 6.50 -0.78
N ARG A 153 9.49 7.58 -1.49
CA ARG A 153 9.21 8.88 -0.91
C ARG A 153 7.72 9.18 -1.01
N TYR A 154 7.08 9.33 0.13
CA TYR A 154 5.74 9.91 0.22
C TYR A 154 5.86 11.42 0.42
N VAL A 155 5.14 12.19 -0.37
CA VAL A 155 5.13 13.64 -0.31
C VAL A 155 3.76 14.09 0.15
N GLU A 156 3.74 15.02 1.11
CA GLU A 156 2.53 15.55 1.72
C GLU A 156 2.30 17.02 1.32
N ALA A 157 1.02 17.42 1.30
CA ALA A 157 0.65 18.82 1.17
C ALA A 157 1.11 19.60 2.41
N LEU A 158 1.74 20.77 2.23
CA LEU A 158 2.18 21.62 3.34
C LEU A 158 1.02 22.41 3.96
N SER A 159 -0.09 22.59 3.24
CA SER A 159 -1.26 23.34 3.66
C SER A 159 -2.50 22.86 2.90
N ASN A 160 -3.67 23.33 3.28
CA ASN A 160 -4.90 23.13 2.50
C ASN A 160 -4.79 23.84 1.15
N GLY A 161 -5.31 23.23 0.09
CA GLY A 161 -5.27 23.79 -1.24
C GLY A 161 -5.79 22.87 -2.33
N LEU A 162 -5.51 23.24 -3.57
CA LEU A 162 -5.85 22.50 -4.77
C LEU A 162 -4.59 21.80 -5.30
N TRP A 163 -4.59 20.47 -5.26
CA TRP A 163 -3.48 19.67 -5.79
C TRP A 163 -3.63 19.44 -7.28
N LEU A 164 -2.61 19.77 -8.04
CA LEU A 164 -2.51 19.60 -9.49
C LEU A 164 -1.32 18.68 -9.82
N PRO A 165 -1.55 17.36 -10.02
CA PRO A 165 -0.47 16.45 -10.41
C PRO A 165 0.02 16.77 -11.82
N MET A 166 1.34 16.73 -12.02
CA MET A 166 2.01 17.02 -13.30
C MET A 166 2.70 15.78 -13.88
N VAL A 167 2.57 14.65 -13.21
CA VAL A 167 3.14 13.35 -13.63
C VAL A 167 2.07 12.26 -13.55
N GLY A 168 2.20 11.26 -14.41
CA GLY A 168 1.30 10.10 -14.44
C GLY A 168 1.79 8.94 -13.57
N LEU A 169 0.86 8.02 -13.27
CA LEU A 169 1.23 6.74 -12.67
C LEU A 169 2.18 5.97 -13.59
N ASN A 170 3.13 5.26 -12.98
CA ASN A 170 4.17 4.49 -13.68
C ASN A 170 5.15 5.34 -14.50
N GLU A 171 5.10 6.66 -14.39
CA GLU A 171 6.05 7.55 -15.04
C GLU A 171 7.40 7.46 -14.32
N ARG A 172 8.50 7.30 -15.10
CA ARG A 172 9.86 7.40 -14.61
C ARG A 172 10.24 8.86 -14.52
N ILE A 173 10.64 9.28 -13.34
CA ILE A 173 11.01 10.66 -13.03
C ILE A 173 12.49 10.75 -12.68
N ARG A 174 13.09 11.91 -12.99
CA ARG A 174 14.46 12.23 -12.60
C ARG A 174 14.43 13.15 -11.38
N ARG A 175 15.54 13.21 -10.64
CA ARG A 175 15.73 14.20 -9.59
C ARG A 175 15.43 15.60 -10.11
N GLY A 176 14.65 16.38 -9.36
CA GLY A 176 14.20 17.73 -9.69
C GLY A 176 12.97 17.80 -10.60
N ALA A 177 12.45 16.68 -11.11
CA ALA A 177 11.21 16.68 -11.88
C ALA A 177 10.05 17.26 -11.06
N LEU A 178 9.21 18.08 -11.69
CA LEU A 178 8.00 18.64 -11.07
C LEU A 178 6.93 17.55 -11.00
N LEU A 179 6.58 17.10 -9.79
CA LEU A 179 5.55 16.09 -9.55
C LEU A 179 4.15 16.68 -9.56
N GLY A 180 4.02 17.91 -9.11
CA GLY A 180 2.78 18.66 -9.06
C GLY A 180 2.90 19.98 -8.34
N ARG A 181 1.77 20.69 -8.27
CA ARG A 181 1.64 21.98 -7.59
C ARG A 181 0.46 21.96 -6.64
N LEU A 182 0.62 22.66 -5.53
CA LEU A 182 -0.48 23.03 -4.65
C LEU A 182 -0.77 24.50 -4.90
N GLU A 183 -2.03 24.81 -5.17
CA GLU A 183 -2.50 26.17 -5.42
C GLU A 183 -3.59 26.56 -4.42
N ASP A 184 -3.72 27.85 -4.16
CA ASP A 184 -4.88 28.39 -3.43
C ASP A 184 -6.10 28.57 -4.35
N LEU A 185 -7.23 29.00 -3.79
CA LEU A 185 -8.46 29.27 -4.56
C LEU A 185 -8.35 30.44 -5.54
N ALA A 186 -7.29 31.24 -5.44
CA ALA A 186 -6.97 32.31 -6.39
C ALA A 186 -5.94 31.87 -7.46
N SER A 187 -5.67 30.55 -7.56
CA SER A 187 -4.70 29.94 -8.47
C SER A 187 -3.25 30.44 -8.26
N GLN A 188 -2.93 30.87 -7.03
CA GLN A 188 -1.55 31.18 -6.67
C GLN A 188 -0.85 29.93 -6.21
N CYS A 189 0.32 29.62 -6.77
CA CYS A 189 1.12 28.47 -6.38
C CYS A 189 1.65 28.66 -4.94
N ILE A 190 1.23 27.76 -4.05
CA ILE A 190 1.67 27.74 -2.65
C ILE A 190 2.87 26.80 -2.48
N GLN A 191 2.90 25.69 -3.23
CA GLN A 191 3.95 24.68 -3.12
C GLN A 191 4.21 24.04 -4.50
N GLU A 192 5.47 23.98 -4.90
CA GLU A 192 5.91 23.06 -5.97
C GLU A 192 6.50 21.81 -5.33
N VAL A 193 6.00 20.65 -5.72
CA VAL A 193 6.51 19.36 -5.29
C VAL A 193 7.43 18.82 -6.35
N ARG A 194 8.73 18.66 -6.00
CA ARG A 194 9.76 18.15 -6.92
C ARG A 194 10.41 16.88 -6.38
N ALA A 195 10.77 15.98 -7.29
CA ALA A 195 11.45 14.74 -6.93
C ALA A 195 12.84 15.01 -6.32
N GLU A 196 13.12 14.41 -5.17
CA GLU A 196 14.41 14.49 -4.46
C GLU A 196 15.46 13.56 -5.06
N PHE A 197 15.03 12.46 -5.66
CA PHE A 197 15.85 11.47 -6.38
C PHE A 197 15.09 10.94 -7.61
N GLU A 198 15.71 10.11 -8.40
CA GLU A 198 15.04 9.43 -9.52
C GLU A 198 14.17 8.30 -9.01
N GLY A 199 13.04 8.05 -9.66
CA GLY A 199 12.11 7.01 -9.24
C GLY A 199 11.00 6.77 -10.25
N ILE A 200 9.96 6.10 -9.79
CA ILE A 200 8.78 5.81 -10.59
C ILE A 200 7.55 6.15 -9.76
N VAL A 201 6.66 6.98 -10.33
CA VAL A 201 5.42 7.40 -9.65
C VAL A 201 4.49 6.20 -9.45
N ARG A 202 4.18 5.88 -8.19
CA ARG A 202 3.32 4.74 -7.80
C ARG A 202 1.95 5.16 -7.30
N TYR A 203 1.88 6.36 -6.80
CA TYR A 203 0.70 6.92 -6.17
C TYR A 203 0.62 8.41 -6.41
N HIS A 204 -0.57 8.91 -6.65
CA HIS A 204 -0.90 10.31 -6.43
C HIS A 204 -2.39 10.49 -6.12
N THR A 205 -2.68 11.55 -5.37
CA THR A 205 -4.04 11.98 -5.10
C THR A 205 -4.65 12.57 -6.37
N VAL A 206 -5.86 12.13 -6.73
CA VAL A 206 -6.64 12.62 -7.87
C VAL A 206 -7.74 13.59 -7.44
N GLY A 207 -8.07 13.65 -6.15
CA GLY A 207 -8.94 14.66 -5.58
C GLY A 207 -8.26 16.01 -5.63
N VAL A 208 -8.93 17.02 -6.21
CA VAL A 208 -8.33 18.35 -6.36
C VAL A 208 -8.11 19.02 -5.02
N GLY A 209 -9.10 18.94 -4.08
CA GLY A 209 -8.97 19.49 -2.74
C GLY A 209 -8.17 18.58 -1.82
N VAL A 210 -7.17 19.13 -1.14
CA VAL A 210 -6.36 18.44 -0.14
C VAL A 210 -6.20 19.30 1.12
N GLU A 211 -5.98 18.62 2.26
CA GLU A 211 -5.63 19.26 3.52
C GLU A 211 -4.13 19.16 3.80
N GLY A 212 -3.64 20.06 4.63
CA GLY A 212 -2.25 19.98 5.07
C GLY A 212 -1.97 18.66 5.80
N GLY A 213 -0.91 17.93 5.35
CA GLY A 213 -0.58 16.59 5.82
C GLY A 213 -1.16 15.46 4.97
N ASP A 214 -2.05 15.74 4.03
CA ASP A 214 -2.52 14.70 3.10
C ASP A 214 -1.37 14.25 2.19
N PRO A 215 -1.19 12.94 1.95
CA PRO A 215 -0.25 12.44 0.96
C PRO A 215 -0.74 12.82 -0.44
N VAL A 216 0.12 13.46 -1.24
CA VAL A 216 -0.23 13.94 -2.59
C VAL A 216 0.44 13.14 -3.70
N SER A 217 1.61 12.54 -3.44
CA SER A 217 2.32 11.68 -4.39
C SER A 217 3.25 10.71 -3.67
N ALA A 218 3.57 9.58 -4.33
CA ALA A 218 4.67 8.70 -3.93
C ALA A 218 5.42 8.15 -5.14
N TYR A 219 6.75 8.07 -5.03
CA TYR A 219 7.65 7.59 -6.07
C TYR A 219 8.86 6.87 -5.50
#